data_cc878af8e7a12372b2716869e0b30c19
#
_entry.id   cc878af8e7a12372b2716869e0b30c19
#
_cell.length_a   1.000
_cell.length_b   1.000
_cell.length_c   1.000
_cell.angle_alpha   90.00
_cell.angle_beta   90.00
_cell.angle_gamma   90.00
#
_symmetry.space_group_name_H-M   'P 1'
#
loop_
_entity.id
_entity.type
_entity.pdbx_description
1 polymer ?
#
loop_
_entity_poly.entity_id
_entity_poly.type
_entity_poly.pdbx_seq_one_letter_code
_entity_poly.pdbx_strand_id
1 'polypeptide(L)'
;MGLDLKAAENIAHVLTEALPYIQKFSGWNLVIKYGGNAMIDEKLKASFASDVALMKAVGMNPIIVHGGGPQIGEALAKMGKKSEFLEGMRKTDRETMDVVEDVLLNDINKEIVNLIN
;
A
#
# COMPACT_ATOMS: atom_id res chain seq x y z
N MET A 1 2.51 -13.35 30.53
CA MET A 1 3.93 -13.12 30.20
C MET A 1 4.19 -11.62 30.26
N GLY A 2 5.05 -11.20 31.16
CA GLY A 2 5.46 -9.79 31.23
C GLY A 2 6.65 -9.54 30.32
N LEU A 3 6.74 -8.34 29.74
CA LEU A 3 7.97 -7.84 29.12
C LEU A 3 9.04 -7.76 30.21
N ASP A 4 10.30 -8.10 29.88
CA ASP A 4 11.39 -7.78 30.78
C ASP A 4 11.54 -6.24 30.88
N LEU A 5 12.16 -5.78 31.97
CA LEU A 5 12.26 -4.36 32.27
C LEU A 5 12.95 -3.57 31.14
N LYS A 6 14.03 -4.14 30.60
CA LYS A 6 14.77 -3.50 29.49
C LYS A 6 13.96 -3.38 28.20
N ALA A 7 13.17 -4.40 27.88
CA ALA A 7 12.26 -4.35 26.73
C ALA A 7 11.18 -3.29 26.94
N ALA A 8 10.60 -3.20 28.14
CA ALA A 8 9.62 -2.18 28.48
C ALA A 8 10.20 -0.75 28.40
N GLU A 9 11.40 -0.52 28.91
CA GLU A 9 12.11 0.75 28.81
C GLU A 9 12.37 1.15 27.34
N ASN A 10 12.81 0.21 26.51
CA ASN A 10 13.03 0.48 25.09
C ASN A 10 11.73 0.88 24.36
N ILE A 11 10.64 0.19 24.63
CA ILE A 11 9.33 0.52 24.04
C ILE A 11 8.89 1.92 24.49
N ALA A 12 9.01 2.24 25.77
CA ALA A 12 8.68 3.56 26.30
C ALA A 12 9.52 4.67 25.66
N HIS A 13 10.81 4.42 25.46
CA HIS A 13 11.72 5.36 24.80
C HIS A 13 11.31 5.61 23.34
N VAL A 14 11.06 4.56 22.56
CA VAL A 14 10.61 4.67 21.17
C VAL A 14 9.29 5.46 21.06
N LEU A 15 8.33 5.18 21.94
CA LEU A 15 7.06 5.90 21.96
C LEU A 15 7.23 7.37 22.31
N THR A 16 8.12 7.68 23.25
CA THR A 16 8.44 9.07 23.63
C THR A 16 9.10 9.83 22.48
N GLU A 17 10.00 9.21 21.74
CA GLU A 17 10.62 9.78 20.54
C GLU A 17 9.60 9.97 19.40
N ALA A 18 8.63 9.07 19.25
CA ALA A 18 7.60 9.14 18.24
C ALA A 18 6.56 10.25 18.51
N LEU A 19 6.32 10.59 19.78
CA LEU A 19 5.24 11.51 20.19
C LEU A 19 5.24 12.86 19.49
N PRO A 20 6.36 13.59 19.32
CA PRO A 20 6.38 14.88 18.61
C PRO A 20 5.92 14.77 17.17
N TYR A 21 6.24 13.65 16.50
CA TYR A 21 5.81 13.40 15.12
C TYR A 21 4.32 13.06 15.03
N ILE A 22 3.82 12.24 15.95
CA ILE A 22 2.39 11.95 16.07
C ILE A 22 1.59 13.24 16.29
N GLN A 23 2.03 14.10 17.19
CA GLN A 23 1.38 15.39 17.46
C GLN A 23 1.45 16.32 16.23
N LYS A 24 2.60 16.37 15.55
CA LYS A 24 2.82 17.22 14.39
C LYS A 24 1.91 16.84 13.21
N PHE A 25 1.77 15.55 12.95
CA PHE A 25 1.06 15.02 11.78
C PHE A 25 -0.39 14.63 12.06
N SER A 26 -0.85 14.74 13.30
CA SER A 26 -2.26 14.49 13.63
C SER A 26 -3.18 15.41 12.82
N GLY A 27 -4.19 14.84 12.18
CA GLY A 27 -5.12 15.55 11.31
C GLY A 27 -4.64 15.81 9.88
N TRP A 28 -3.37 15.53 9.57
CA TRP A 28 -2.83 15.74 8.22
C TRP A 28 -3.33 14.68 7.25
N ASN A 29 -3.58 15.12 6.01
CA ASN A 29 -3.79 14.22 4.88
C ASN A 29 -2.44 13.82 4.30
N LEU A 30 -2.10 12.54 4.38
CA LEU A 30 -0.83 11.99 3.92
C LEU A 30 -1.06 11.10 2.72
N VAL A 31 -0.59 11.52 1.55
CA VAL A 31 -0.67 10.73 0.33
C VAL A 31 0.50 9.75 0.28
N ILE A 32 0.18 8.46 0.24
CA ILE A 32 1.13 7.36 0.23
C ILE A 32 1.02 6.61 -1.09
N LYS A 33 2.09 6.63 -1.88
CA LYS A 33 2.17 5.81 -3.10
C LYS A 33 2.54 4.38 -2.71
N TYR A 34 1.67 3.43 -3.06
CA TYR A 34 1.85 2.01 -2.82
C TYR A 34 2.08 1.27 -4.14
N GLY A 35 3.19 0.52 -4.25
CA GLY A 35 3.53 -0.16 -5.50
C GLY A 35 4.81 -0.99 -5.41
N GLY A 36 5.23 -1.57 -6.53
CA GLY A 36 6.43 -2.38 -6.62
C GLY A 36 6.35 -3.67 -5.81
N ASN A 37 7.47 -4.08 -5.22
CA ASN A 37 7.59 -5.34 -4.46
C ASN A 37 6.66 -5.38 -3.23
N ALA A 38 6.33 -4.23 -2.65
CA ALA A 38 5.40 -4.15 -1.52
C ALA A 38 3.98 -4.63 -1.85
N MET A 39 3.62 -4.66 -3.14
CA MET A 39 2.32 -5.17 -3.61
C MET A 39 2.35 -6.67 -3.97
N ILE A 40 3.50 -7.33 -3.92
CA ILE A 40 3.67 -8.71 -4.37
C ILE A 40 4.02 -9.61 -3.20
N ASP A 41 4.90 -9.16 -2.31
CA ASP A 41 5.34 -9.93 -1.15
C ASP A 41 4.31 -9.85 -0.01
N GLU A 42 3.83 -11.00 0.43
CA GLU A 42 2.77 -11.10 1.45
C GLU A 42 3.17 -10.51 2.81
N LYS A 43 4.46 -10.60 3.19
CA LYS A 43 4.95 -10.00 4.44
C LYS A 43 4.98 -8.47 4.34
N LEU A 44 5.40 -7.95 3.19
CA LEU A 44 5.41 -6.52 2.93
C LEU A 44 3.98 -5.95 2.83
N LYS A 45 3.04 -6.67 2.25
CA LYS A 45 1.62 -6.30 2.24
C LYS A 45 1.07 -6.17 3.67
N ALA A 46 1.29 -7.19 4.51
CA ALA A 46 0.83 -7.20 5.89
C ALA A 46 1.46 -6.08 6.72
N SER A 47 2.77 -5.84 6.56
CA SER A 47 3.48 -4.75 7.22
C SER A 47 2.93 -3.39 6.81
N PHE A 48 2.75 -3.17 5.51
CA PHE A 48 2.16 -1.94 4.98
C PHE A 48 0.76 -1.67 5.54
N ALA A 49 -0.10 -2.69 5.57
CA ALA A 49 -1.45 -2.57 6.11
C ALA A 49 -1.44 -2.19 7.61
N SER A 50 -0.55 -2.82 8.39
CA SER A 50 -0.37 -2.49 9.81
C SER A 50 0.12 -1.04 10.01
N ASP A 51 1.05 -0.58 9.20
CA ASP A 51 1.58 0.79 9.27
C ASP A 51 0.49 1.83 8.94
N VAL A 52 -0.31 1.58 7.91
CA VAL A 52 -1.44 2.45 7.54
C VAL A 52 -2.50 2.48 8.64
N ALA A 53 -2.84 1.33 9.22
CA ALA A 53 -3.76 1.25 10.34
C ALA A 53 -3.25 2.01 11.57
N LEU A 54 -1.96 1.88 11.88
CA LEU A 54 -1.31 2.64 12.95
C LEU A 54 -1.38 4.15 12.69
N MET A 55 -1.05 4.61 11.49
CA MET A 55 -1.15 6.02 11.12
C MET A 55 -2.55 6.56 11.34
N LYS A 56 -3.58 5.80 10.96
CA LYS A 56 -4.98 6.18 11.21
C LYS A 56 -5.32 6.21 12.68
N ALA A 57 -4.86 5.22 13.44
CA ALA A 57 -5.10 5.12 14.89
C ALA A 57 -4.51 6.30 15.67
N VAL A 58 -3.38 6.85 15.22
CA VAL A 58 -2.74 8.02 15.87
C VAL A 58 -3.22 9.38 15.33
N GLY A 59 -4.31 9.38 14.56
CA GLY A 59 -4.99 10.61 14.15
C GLY A 59 -4.56 11.19 12.80
N MET A 60 -3.74 10.51 12.02
CA MET A 60 -3.41 10.89 10.66
C MET A 60 -4.51 10.46 9.68
N ASN A 61 -4.57 11.05 8.49
CA ASN A 61 -5.49 10.67 7.41
C ASN A 61 -4.69 10.13 6.22
N PRO A 62 -4.31 8.84 6.20
CA PRO A 62 -3.60 8.24 5.09
C PRO A 62 -4.52 8.10 3.87
N ILE A 63 -4.01 8.51 2.70
CA ILE A 63 -4.65 8.38 1.39
C ILE A 63 -3.74 7.52 0.54
N ILE A 64 -4.17 6.31 0.20
CA ILE A 64 -3.36 5.37 -0.56
C ILE A 64 -3.60 5.58 -2.05
N VAL A 65 -2.50 5.78 -2.79
CA VAL A 65 -2.47 5.81 -4.25
C VAL A 65 -1.66 4.61 -4.72
N HIS A 66 -2.33 3.63 -5.31
CA HIS A 66 -1.68 2.39 -5.70
C HIS A 66 -1.43 2.27 -7.21
N GLY A 67 -0.43 1.49 -7.59
CA GLY A 67 -0.19 1.03 -8.93
C GLY A 67 -0.77 -0.37 -9.18
N GLY A 68 -0.32 -1.03 -10.25
CA GLY A 68 -0.77 -2.37 -10.61
C GLY A 68 -0.13 -2.86 -11.92
N GLY A 69 0.99 -2.26 -12.32
CA GLY A 69 1.65 -2.60 -13.59
C GLY A 69 1.95 -4.09 -13.79
N PRO A 70 2.55 -4.78 -12.82
CA PRO A 70 2.81 -6.22 -12.91
C PRO A 70 1.53 -7.04 -13.06
N GLN A 71 0.51 -6.77 -12.26
CA GLN A 71 -0.78 -7.48 -12.27
C GLN A 71 -1.53 -7.27 -13.59
N ILE A 72 -1.53 -6.05 -14.12
CA ILE A 72 -2.08 -5.74 -15.44
C ILE A 72 -1.33 -6.52 -16.53
N GLY A 73 0.00 -6.54 -16.46
CA GLY A 73 0.84 -7.32 -17.39
C GLY A 73 0.50 -8.80 -17.37
N GLU A 74 0.33 -9.38 -16.20
CA GLU A 74 -0.06 -10.78 -16.03
C GLU A 74 -1.47 -11.07 -16.57
N ALA A 75 -2.44 -10.21 -16.27
CA ALA A 75 -3.81 -10.34 -16.78
C ALA A 75 -3.85 -10.29 -18.31
N LEU A 76 -3.15 -9.35 -18.93
CA LEU A 76 -3.04 -9.27 -20.38
C LEU A 76 -2.36 -10.50 -20.99
N ALA A 77 -1.30 -10.99 -20.35
CA ALA A 77 -0.60 -12.19 -20.80
C ALA A 77 -1.50 -13.44 -20.76
N LYS A 78 -2.34 -13.60 -19.75
CA LYS A 78 -3.36 -14.65 -19.66
C LYS A 78 -4.38 -14.60 -20.80
N MET A 79 -4.65 -13.42 -21.34
CA MET A 79 -5.51 -13.21 -22.51
C MET A 79 -4.76 -13.35 -23.84
N GLY A 80 -3.47 -13.67 -23.82
CA GLY A 80 -2.62 -13.78 -25.01
C GLY A 80 -2.21 -12.41 -25.60
N LYS A 81 -2.41 -11.34 -24.87
CA LYS A 81 -2.09 -9.96 -25.31
C LYS A 81 -0.77 -9.50 -24.73
N LYS A 82 0.13 -9.02 -25.57
CA LYS A 82 1.40 -8.44 -25.14
C LYS A 82 1.22 -6.97 -24.73
N SER A 83 1.83 -6.63 -23.58
CA SER A 83 1.95 -5.23 -23.19
C SER A 83 2.97 -4.50 -24.06
N GLU A 84 2.56 -3.43 -24.70
CA GLU A 84 3.43 -2.52 -25.43
C GLU A 84 3.60 -1.23 -24.64
N PHE A 85 4.83 -0.68 -24.66
CA PHE A 85 5.16 0.58 -23.99
C PHE A 85 5.78 1.56 -24.97
N LEU A 86 5.41 2.82 -24.84
CA LEU A 86 6.03 3.93 -25.54
C LEU A 86 6.51 4.94 -24.50
N GLU A 87 7.81 5.20 -24.45
CA GLU A 87 8.44 6.13 -23.50
C GLU A 87 8.06 5.84 -22.02
N GLY A 88 7.96 4.56 -21.66
CA GLY A 88 7.57 4.13 -20.30
C GLY A 88 6.06 4.12 -20.02
N MET A 89 5.25 4.61 -20.93
CA MET A 89 3.78 4.58 -20.83
C MET A 89 3.22 3.37 -21.58
N ARG A 90 2.28 2.67 -20.95
CA ARG A 90 1.59 1.54 -21.58
C ARG A 90 0.69 2.03 -22.71
N LYS A 91 0.86 1.43 -23.88
CA LYS A 91 -0.04 1.62 -25.01
C LYS A 91 -1.37 0.94 -24.70
N THR A 92 -2.41 1.74 -24.48
CA THR A 92 -3.67 1.27 -23.92
C THR A 92 -4.80 1.48 -24.93
N ASP A 93 -5.15 0.43 -25.68
CA ASP A 93 -6.35 0.38 -26.50
C ASP A 93 -7.59 0.08 -25.62
N ARG A 94 -8.77 0.02 -26.22
CA ARG A 94 -10.04 -0.18 -25.51
C ARG A 94 -10.04 -1.47 -24.70
N GLU A 95 -9.67 -2.57 -25.31
CA GLU A 95 -9.61 -3.87 -24.66
C GLU A 95 -8.60 -3.91 -23.50
N THR A 96 -7.42 -3.31 -23.69
CA THR A 96 -6.43 -3.15 -22.63
C THR A 96 -6.97 -2.28 -21.50
N MET A 97 -7.74 -1.23 -21.80
CA MET A 97 -8.33 -0.36 -20.78
C MET A 97 -9.35 -1.10 -19.91
N ASP A 98 -10.18 -1.94 -20.52
CA ASP A 98 -11.14 -2.77 -19.77
C ASP A 98 -10.43 -3.69 -18.78
N VAL A 99 -9.30 -4.29 -19.16
CA VAL A 99 -8.45 -5.10 -18.27
C VAL A 99 -7.80 -4.26 -17.16
N VAL A 100 -7.29 -3.07 -17.51
CA VAL A 100 -6.69 -2.14 -16.55
C VAL A 100 -7.71 -1.73 -15.49
N GLU A 101 -8.91 -1.39 -15.91
CA GLU A 101 -10.01 -1.02 -15.02
C GLU A 101 -10.35 -2.17 -14.06
N ASP A 102 -10.55 -3.36 -14.58
CA ASP A 102 -10.90 -4.53 -13.76
C ASP A 102 -9.82 -4.86 -12.73
N VAL A 103 -8.55 -4.94 -13.15
CA VAL A 103 -7.42 -5.23 -12.28
C VAL A 103 -7.25 -4.16 -11.21
N LEU A 104 -7.30 -2.88 -11.56
CA LEU A 104 -7.09 -1.81 -10.59
C LEU A 104 -8.24 -1.67 -9.60
N LEU A 105 -9.49 -1.70 -10.07
CA LEU A 105 -10.66 -1.41 -9.24
C LEU A 105 -11.21 -2.66 -8.53
N ASN A 106 -11.26 -3.79 -9.22
CA ASN A 106 -11.88 -4.99 -8.67
C ASN A 106 -10.92 -5.90 -7.94
N ASP A 107 -9.69 -6.03 -8.41
CA ASP A 107 -8.69 -6.88 -7.76
C ASP A 107 -7.89 -6.10 -6.73
N ILE A 108 -7.04 -5.19 -7.17
CA ILE A 108 -6.03 -4.54 -6.30
C ILE A 108 -6.67 -3.62 -5.27
N ASN A 109 -7.57 -2.73 -5.68
CA ASN A 109 -8.17 -1.79 -4.74
C ASN A 109 -8.94 -2.52 -3.64
N LYS A 110 -9.74 -3.53 -4.00
CA LYS A 110 -10.48 -4.33 -3.02
C LYS A 110 -9.57 -5.12 -2.09
N GLU A 111 -8.47 -5.68 -2.61
CA GLU A 111 -7.46 -6.36 -1.80
C GLU A 111 -6.87 -5.42 -0.76
N ILE A 112 -6.43 -4.21 -1.16
CA ILE A 112 -5.86 -3.21 -0.26
C ILE A 112 -6.88 -2.80 0.82
N VAL A 113 -8.12 -2.52 0.44
CA VAL A 113 -9.19 -2.17 1.39
C VAL A 113 -9.42 -3.29 2.40
N ASN A 114 -9.45 -4.53 1.97
CA ASN A 114 -9.64 -5.69 2.84
C ASN A 114 -8.45 -5.93 3.79
N LEU A 115 -7.23 -5.64 3.34
CA LEU A 115 -6.03 -5.79 4.17
C LEU A 115 -5.95 -4.73 5.29
N ILE A 116 -6.43 -3.53 5.03
CA ILE A 116 -6.36 -2.41 5.98
C ILE A 116 -7.50 -2.44 7.00
N ASN A 117 -8.66 -2.95 6.64
CA ASN A 117 -9.84 -3.06 7.48
C ASN A 117 -9.96 -4.44 8.15
#